data_6ee548af4600e77f6c9433bf13de0c5a
#
_entry.id   6ee548af4600e77f6c9433bf13de0c5a
#
_cell.length_a   1.000
_cell.length_b   1.000
_cell.length_c   1.000
_cell.angle_alpha   90.00
_cell.angle_beta   90.00
_cell.angle_gamma   90.00
#
_symmetry.space_group_name_H-M   'P 1'
#
loop_
_entity.id
_entity.type
_entity.pdbx_description
1 polymer ?
#
loop_
_entity_poly.entity_id
_entity_poly.type
_entity_poly.pdbx_seq_one_letter_code
_entity_poly.pdbx_strand_id
1 'polypeptide(L)'
;MGVLRLSIATTDYDHFRDFRLGTVRAEGIEHVWSVLGHHEVFARFTAHREWDVAELSIAKFAAQVTRDEPDIVGLPVVCSRVFRFGAFYVNRRSGIESAEDLRGKRIGSPEWAHSAAVYMRGWLHNEVGVKLDQVEWYQAGANSPGREEKVELSLPDGVRLTRVSDRSLSDLLAAGDIDCALIARPPTCFLRGHPDIVRLYPDFETRELAYYQQTGIWPIMHIIAMRRRILDENPWVARNLYNAFLESKNRSVERLLDPAVSRYPLPWLPAYGRRMADLFGGDPFPYGTEANRATVGQLLSYAHQQGIAHRLATPDDVFPTGIMTKVVV
;
A
#
# COMPACT_ATOMS: atom_id res chain seq x y z
N MET A 1 3.10 -9.72 -35.42
CA MET A 1 3.34 -8.59 -34.50
C MET A 1 4.72 -8.77 -33.86
N GLY A 2 5.50 -7.70 -33.73
CA GLY A 2 6.80 -7.78 -33.06
C GLY A 2 6.60 -8.04 -31.54
N VAL A 3 7.57 -8.67 -30.88
CA VAL A 3 7.59 -8.89 -29.44
C VAL A 3 7.93 -7.56 -28.75
N LEU A 4 7.07 -7.11 -27.83
CA LEU A 4 7.31 -5.93 -27.01
C LEU A 4 8.28 -6.28 -25.86
N ARG A 5 9.36 -5.52 -25.72
CA ARG A 5 10.31 -5.68 -24.61
C ARG A 5 10.03 -4.65 -23.53
N LEU A 6 9.85 -5.11 -22.30
CA LEU A 6 9.55 -4.27 -21.14
C LEU A 6 10.54 -4.48 -19.99
N SER A 7 10.88 -3.40 -19.34
CA SER A 7 11.58 -3.41 -18.04
C SER A 7 10.57 -3.37 -16.90
N ILE A 8 10.69 -4.29 -15.94
CA ILE A 8 9.79 -4.41 -14.78
C ILE A 8 10.61 -4.32 -13.50
N ALA A 9 10.13 -3.61 -12.48
CA ALA A 9 10.76 -3.57 -11.17
C ALA A 9 9.77 -3.77 -10.04
N THR A 10 10.06 -4.69 -9.13
CA THR A 10 9.26 -4.95 -7.93
C THR A 10 10.12 -5.43 -6.76
N THR A 11 9.53 -5.45 -5.58
CA THR A 11 10.01 -6.26 -4.46
C THR A 11 9.88 -7.76 -4.80
N ASP A 12 10.63 -8.61 -4.10
CA ASP A 12 10.56 -10.07 -4.27
C ASP A 12 9.29 -10.63 -3.62
N TYR A 13 8.26 -10.82 -4.44
CA TYR A 13 6.98 -11.42 -4.04
C TYR A 13 6.83 -12.83 -4.60
N ASP A 14 6.39 -13.81 -3.79
CA ASP A 14 6.14 -15.17 -4.28
C ASP A 14 5.05 -15.21 -5.36
N HIS A 15 4.02 -14.37 -5.22
CA HIS A 15 2.92 -14.29 -6.21
C HIS A 15 3.31 -13.67 -7.57
N PHE A 16 4.54 -13.12 -7.70
CA PHE A 16 5.12 -12.68 -8.97
C PHE A 16 6.15 -13.66 -9.52
N ARG A 17 6.53 -14.66 -8.72
CA ARG A 17 7.67 -15.55 -9.00
C ARG A 17 7.59 -16.23 -10.35
N ASP A 18 6.45 -16.85 -10.67
CA ASP A 18 6.32 -17.65 -11.90
C ASP A 18 6.39 -16.76 -13.15
N PHE A 19 5.83 -15.55 -13.11
CA PHE A 19 5.96 -14.60 -14.20
C PHE A 19 7.39 -14.04 -14.28
N ARG A 20 7.98 -13.64 -13.17
CA ARG A 20 9.35 -13.14 -13.11
C ARG A 20 10.38 -14.14 -13.67
N LEU A 21 10.21 -15.42 -13.38
CA LEU A 21 11.12 -16.49 -13.85
C LEU A 21 10.78 -16.99 -15.26
N GLY A 22 9.73 -16.47 -15.90
CA GLY A 22 9.32 -16.88 -17.25
C GLY A 22 8.60 -18.23 -17.33
N THR A 23 8.25 -18.84 -16.18
CA THR A 23 7.42 -20.05 -16.13
C THR A 23 5.98 -19.72 -16.55
N VAL A 24 5.49 -18.53 -16.21
CA VAL A 24 4.32 -17.89 -16.79
C VAL A 24 4.81 -16.82 -17.75
N ARG A 25 4.19 -16.71 -18.91
CA ARG A 25 4.56 -15.73 -19.95
C ARG A 25 3.39 -14.81 -20.25
N ALA A 26 3.68 -13.53 -20.46
CA ALA A 26 2.72 -12.60 -21.02
C ALA A 26 2.80 -12.71 -22.56
N GLU A 27 1.66 -12.94 -23.22
CA GLU A 27 1.63 -13.09 -24.68
C GLU A 27 2.10 -11.81 -25.37
N GLY A 28 3.02 -11.95 -26.33
CA GLY A 28 3.62 -10.84 -27.09
C GLY A 28 4.58 -9.98 -26.29
N ILE A 29 4.95 -10.35 -25.05
CA ILE A 29 5.84 -9.57 -24.18
C ILE A 29 7.06 -10.39 -23.75
N GLU A 30 8.25 -9.83 -23.97
CA GLU A 30 9.48 -10.21 -23.28
C GLU A 30 9.79 -9.19 -22.19
N HIS A 31 10.35 -9.63 -21.06
CA HIS A 31 10.68 -8.72 -19.97
C HIS A 31 12.08 -8.94 -19.39
N VAL A 32 12.62 -7.84 -18.84
CA VAL A 32 13.76 -7.84 -17.94
C VAL A 32 13.24 -7.39 -16.57
N TRP A 33 13.51 -8.16 -15.52
CA TRP A 33 12.97 -7.92 -14.20
C TRP A 33 14.04 -7.55 -13.18
N SER A 34 13.90 -6.39 -12.55
CA SER A 34 14.72 -5.93 -11.44
C SER A 34 14.01 -6.20 -10.11
N VAL A 35 14.68 -6.90 -9.20
CA VAL A 35 14.20 -7.12 -7.83
C VAL A 35 14.96 -6.19 -6.88
N LEU A 36 14.26 -5.25 -6.26
CA LEU A 36 14.84 -4.21 -5.41
C LEU A 36 13.97 -3.99 -4.16
N GLY A 37 14.49 -3.27 -3.18
CA GLY A 37 13.67 -2.81 -2.05
C GLY A 37 12.57 -1.86 -2.51
N HIS A 38 11.34 -2.02 -2.00
CA HIS A 38 10.17 -1.23 -2.46
C HIS A 38 10.40 0.29 -2.37
N HIS A 39 11.11 0.79 -1.35
CA HIS A 39 11.41 2.23 -1.24
C HIS A 39 12.29 2.73 -2.38
N GLU A 40 13.23 1.92 -2.83
CA GLU A 40 14.11 2.25 -3.96
C GLU A 40 13.31 2.25 -5.27
N VAL A 41 12.50 1.20 -5.50
CA VAL A 41 11.61 1.15 -6.68
C VAL A 41 10.70 2.38 -6.73
N PHE A 42 10.05 2.74 -5.62
CA PHE A 42 9.16 3.89 -5.57
C PHE A 42 9.87 5.21 -5.86
N ALA A 43 11.04 5.42 -5.26
CA ALA A 43 11.78 6.67 -5.45
C ALA A 43 12.23 6.84 -6.90
N ARG A 44 12.84 5.81 -7.47
CA ARG A 44 13.40 5.84 -8.83
C ARG A 44 12.29 5.89 -9.89
N PHE A 45 11.20 5.12 -9.70
CA PHE A 45 10.07 5.20 -10.63
C PHE A 45 9.33 6.54 -10.52
N THR A 46 9.12 7.08 -9.32
CA THR A 46 8.48 8.39 -9.14
C THR A 46 9.30 9.52 -9.76
N ALA A 47 10.62 9.52 -9.56
CA ALA A 47 11.48 10.61 -10.02
C ALA A 47 11.87 10.51 -11.49
N HIS A 48 12.10 9.29 -11.98
CA HIS A 48 12.78 9.09 -13.28
C HIS A 48 12.03 8.20 -14.26
N ARG A 49 10.93 7.55 -13.84
CA ARG A 49 10.24 6.51 -14.68
C ARG A 49 11.23 5.48 -15.21
N GLU A 50 12.17 5.04 -14.36
CA GLU A 50 13.31 4.22 -14.79
C GLU A 50 12.91 2.91 -15.48
N TRP A 51 11.78 2.34 -15.09
CA TRP A 51 11.23 1.12 -15.70
C TRP A 51 9.94 1.42 -16.48
N ASP A 52 9.55 0.50 -17.35
CA ASP A 52 8.28 0.59 -18.07
C ASP A 52 7.09 0.23 -17.19
N VAL A 53 7.30 -0.74 -16.29
CA VAL A 53 6.32 -1.25 -15.33
C VAL A 53 6.99 -1.34 -13.96
N ALA A 54 6.36 -0.85 -12.91
CA ALA A 54 6.95 -0.88 -11.57
C ALA A 54 5.89 -1.04 -10.47
N GLU A 55 6.32 -1.64 -9.38
CA GLU A 55 5.60 -1.55 -8.12
C GLU A 55 5.60 -0.10 -7.62
N LEU A 56 4.46 0.38 -7.13
CA LEU A 56 4.33 1.72 -6.58
C LEU A 56 3.42 1.73 -5.35
N SER A 57 3.77 2.56 -4.35
CA SER A 57 2.88 2.89 -3.24
C SER A 57 1.57 3.46 -3.79
N ILE A 58 0.42 2.92 -3.36
CA ILE A 58 -0.88 3.35 -3.91
C ILE A 58 -1.19 4.83 -3.57
N ALA A 59 -0.68 5.37 -2.46
CA ALA A 59 -0.81 6.79 -2.16
C ALA A 59 0.02 7.67 -3.11
N LYS A 60 1.27 7.25 -3.43
CA LYS A 60 2.09 7.95 -4.42
C LYS A 60 1.54 7.80 -5.84
N PHE A 61 0.93 6.66 -6.12
CA PHE A 61 0.20 6.46 -7.37
C PHE A 61 -0.98 7.42 -7.47
N ALA A 62 -1.82 7.53 -6.42
CA ALA A 62 -2.94 8.47 -6.39
C ALA A 62 -2.49 9.91 -6.64
N ALA A 63 -1.40 10.37 -6.01
CA ALA A 63 -0.84 11.70 -6.25
C ALA A 63 -0.46 11.94 -7.70
N GLN A 64 0.06 10.93 -8.40
CA GLN A 64 0.59 11.08 -9.75
C GLN A 64 -0.47 10.88 -10.84
N VAL A 65 -1.37 9.90 -10.64
CA VAL A 65 -2.42 9.57 -11.62
C VAL A 65 -3.56 10.59 -11.67
N THR A 66 -3.69 11.41 -10.63
CA THR A 66 -4.73 12.43 -10.53
C THR A 66 -4.27 13.83 -10.98
N ARG A 67 -3.06 13.97 -11.52
CA ARG A 67 -2.60 15.18 -12.22
C ARG A 67 -3.40 15.39 -13.51
N ASP A 68 -3.35 16.59 -14.06
CA ASP A 68 -4.05 16.91 -15.31
C ASP A 68 -3.57 16.04 -16.48
N GLU A 69 -2.27 15.83 -16.60
CA GLU A 69 -1.63 15.00 -17.64
C GLU A 69 -0.80 13.88 -16.98
N PRO A 70 -1.45 12.79 -16.53
CA PRO A 70 -0.71 11.72 -15.86
C PRO A 70 0.06 10.88 -16.87
N ASP A 71 1.37 10.75 -16.66
CA ASP A 71 2.29 9.96 -17.47
C ASP A 71 2.35 8.48 -17.06
N ILE A 72 1.56 8.09 -16.07
CA ILE A 72 1.40 6.71 -15.60
C ILE A 72 -0.07 6.28 -15.60
N VAL A 73 -0.26 4.97 -15.59
CA VAL A 73 -1.55 4.31 -15.41
C VAL A 73 -1.36 3.12 -14.47
N GLY A 74 -2.38 2.78 -13.68
CA GLY A 74 -2.34 1.61 -12.82
C GLY A 74 -2.75 0.34 -13.55
N LEU A 75 -2.20 -0.80 -13.14
CA LEU A 75 -2.81 -2.10 -13.39
C LEU A 75 -3.49 -2.57 -12.10
N PRO A 76 -4.67 -3.21 -12.17
CA PRO A 76 -5.37 -3.69 -10.97
C PRO A 76 -4.73 -4.99 -10.42
N VAL A 77 -3.41 -4.96 -10.32
CA VAL A 77 -2.53 -5.98 -9.75
C VAL A 77 -2.04 -5.48 -8.40
N VAL A 78 -2.43 -6.18 -7.36
CA VAL A 78 -2.06 -5.83 -5.99
C VAL A 78 -0.72 -6.48 -5.64
N CYS A 79 0.29 -5.66 -5.30
CA CYS A 79 1.59 -6.16 -4.85
C CYS A 79 1.58 -6.48 -3.35
N SER A 80 0.98 -5.61 -2.54
CA SER A 80 0.98 -5.73 -1.09
C SER A 80 -0.31 -5.21 -0.47
N ARG A 81 -0.83 -5.96 0.51
CA ARG A 81 -1.98 -5.60 1.34
C ARG A 81 -1.64 -5.86 2.80
N VAL A 82 -1.94 -4.91 3.67
CA VAL A 82 -1.72 -5.07 5.12
C VAL A 82 -2.71 -4.19 5.87
N PHE A 83 -3.43 -4.77 6.83
CA PHE A 83 -4.19 -4.02 7.81
C PHE A 83 -3.27 -3.15 8.69
N ARG A 84 -3.82 -2.13 9.36
CA ARG A 84 -2.98 -1.10 10.00
C ARG A 84 -3.38 -0.73 11.42
N PHE A 85 -4.33 -1.40 12.07
CA PHE A 85 -4.60 -1.15 13.49
C PHE A 85 -3.40 -1.49 14.38
N GLY A 86 -2.65 -2.54 14.04
CA GLY A 86 -1.40 -2.86 14.73
C GLY A 86 -0.24 -1.90 14.49
N ALA A 87 -0.43 -0.85 13.69
CA ALA A 87 0.60 0.13 13.31
C ALA A 87 0.48 1.49 14.01
N PHE A 88 -0.39 1.62 15.00
CA PHE A 88 -0.48 2.76 15.91
C PHE A 88 0.43 2.49 17.13
N TYR A 89 1.53 3.23 17.22
CA TYR A 89 2.46 3.14 18.36
C TYR A 89 2.35 4.41 19.19
N VAL A 90 2.12 4.26 20.50
CA VAL A 90 1.91 5.38 21.42
C VAL A 90 2.92 5.36 22.55
N ASN A 91 3.26 6.56 23.04
CA ASN A 91 3.96 6.70 24.30
C ASN A 91 2.94 6.73 25.44
N ARG A 92 2.99 5.75 26.37
CA ARG A 92 2.05 5.62 27.51
C ARG A 92 1.92 6.90 28.32
N ARG A 93 2.99 7.68 28.43
CA ARG A 93 2.99 8.93 29.19
C ARG A 93 2.11 10.01 28.58
N SER A 94 1.68 9.83 27.32
CA SER A 94 0.76 10.76 26.66
C SER A 94 -0.71 10.60 27.08
N GLY A 95 -1.05 9.52 27.81
CA GLY A 95 -2.41 9.24 28.26
C GLY A 95 -3.37 8.85 27.13
N ILE A 96 -2.86 8.30 26.02
CA ILE A 96 -3.66 7.81 24.91
C ILE A 96 -4.07 6.37 25.20
N GLU A 97 -5.36 6.11 25.32
CA GLU A 97 -5.96 4.78 25.56
C GLU A 97 -6.88 4.37 24.38
N SER A 98 -7.38 5.36 23.64
CA SER A 98 -8.26 5.15 22.47
C SER A 98 -7.87 6.05 21.29
N ALA A 99 -8.48 5.85 20.14
CA ALA A 99 -8.24 6.70 18.96
C ALA A 99 -8.77 8.13 19.15
N GLU A 100 -9.82 8.31 19.92
CA GLU A 100 -10.43 9.60 20.24
C GLU A 100 -9.48 10.52 21.01
N ASP A 101 -8.58 9.93 21.81
CA ASP A 101 -7.56 10.63 22.59
C ASP A 101 -6.44 11.22 21.75
N LEU A 102 -6.38 10.85 20.46
CA LEU A 102 -5.42 11.40 19.50
C LEU A 102 -5.72 12.87 19.12
N ARG A 103 -6.92 13.39 19.48
CA ARG A 103 -7.26 14.80 19.32
C ARG A 103 -6.34 15.70 20.13
N GLY A 104 -5.75 16.69 19.49
CA GLY A 104 -4.80 17.63 20.10
C GLY A 104 -3.41 17.03 20.35
N LYS A 105 -3.14 15.81 19.91
CA LYS A 105 -1.85 15.15 20.10
C LYS A 105 -0.87 15.40 18.95
N ARG A 106 0.40 15.15 19.23
CA ARG A 106 1.51 15.21 18.28
C ARG A 106 1.67 13.83 17.66
N ILE A 107 1.39 13.71 16.35
CA ILE A 107 1.39 12.42 15.65
C ILE A 107 2.40 12.43 14.51
N GLY A 108 3.29 11.43 14.49
CA GLY A 108 4.31 11.27 13.46
C GLY A 108 3.94 10.27 12.37
N SER A 109 4.35 10.55 11.13
CA SER A 109 4.32 9.60 10.01
C SER A 109 5.55 9.78 9.11
N PRO A 110 6.01 8.72 8.38
CA PRO A 110 7.25 8.81 7.60
C PRO A 110 7.21 9.78 6.43
N GLU A 111 6.11 9.81 5.73
CA GLU A 111 5.78 10.73 4.64
C GLU A 111 4.27 11.00 4.73
N TRP A 112 3.82 12.15 4.23
CA TRP A 112 2.39 12.41 4.16
C TRP A 112 1.71 11.45 3.17
N ALA A 113 2.29 11.23 2.00
CA ALA A 113 1.83 10.26 1.01
C ALA A 113 2.33 8.82 1.29
N HIS A 114 2.37 8.39 2.57
CA HIS A 114 2.65 7.03 2.98
C HIS A 114 1.36 6.22 3.06
N SER A 115 1.17 5.20 2.21
CA SER A 115 -0.10 4.47 2.07
C SER A 115 -0.71 4.01 3.40
N ALA A 116 0.11 3.46 4.30
CA ALA A 116 -0.36 3.04 5.62
C ALA A 116 -0.91 4.21 6.44
N ALA A 117 -0.19 5.35 6.46
CA ALA A 117 -0.62 6.54 7.18
C ALA A 117 -1.86 7.19 6.55
N VAL A 118 -2.02 7.12 5.22
CA VAL A 118 -3.22 7.61 4.53
C VAL A 118 -4.47 6.86 4.99
N TYR A 119 -4.41 5.52 5.07
CA TYR A 119 -5.52 4.72 5.60
C TYR A 119 -5.78 5.03 7.08
N MET A 120 -4.74 5.09 7.91
CA MET A 120 -4.90 5.38 9.35
C MET A 120 -5.48 6.78 9.60
N ARG A 121 -4.98 7.82 8.91
CA ARG A 121 -5.52 9.18 9.00
C ARG A 121 -6.94 9.28 8.45
N GLY A 122 -7.22 8.59 7.34
CA GLY A 122 -8.56 8.54 6.76
C GLY A 122 -9.57 7.91 7.70
N TRP A 123 -9.20 6.81 8.35
CA TRP A 123 -10.00 6.15 9.36
C TRP A 123 -10.23 7.06 10.59
N LEU A 124 -9.17 7.68 11.12
CA LEU A 124 -9.27 8.65 12.22
C LEU A 124 -10.23 9.78 11.88
N HIS A 125 -10.13 10.35 10.68
CA HIS A 125 -10.94 11.49 10.25
C HIS A 125 -12.41 11.14 10.04
N ASN A 126 -12.69 10.00 9.38
CA ASN A 126 -14.04 9.68 8.91
C ASN A 126 -14.82 8.80 9.87
N GLU A 127 -14.17 7.88 10.58
CA GLU A 127 -14.83 6.88 11.43
C GLU A 127 -14.71 7.21 12.92
N VAL A 128 -13.56 7.73 13.36
CA VAL A 128 -13.34 8.14 14.77
C VAL A 128 -13.77 9.59 15.02
N GLY A 129 -13.77 10.43 13.99
CA GLY A 129 -14.13 11.85 14.10
C GLY A 129 -12.99 12.75 14.61
N VAL A 130 -11.74 12.26 14.61
CA VAL A 130 -10.55 13.07 14.88
C VAL A 130 -10.10 13.73 13.58
N LYS A 131 -10.41 15.02 13.40
CA LYS A 131 -10.14 15.75 12.18
C LYS A 131 -8.64 16.03 12.00
N LEU A 132 -8.20 16.18 10.74
CA LEU A 132 -6.78 16.36 10.41
C LEU A 132 -6.20 17.66 11.00
N ASP A 133 -6.98 18.71 11.10
CA ASP A 133 -6.64 20.01 11.67
C ASP A 133 -6.64 20.03 13.21
N GLN A 134 -7.19 18.98 13.83
CA GLN A 134 -7.19 18.79 15.28
C GLN A 134 -5.95 18.07 15.82
N VAL A 135 -4.98 17.81 14.97
CA VAL A 135 -3.76 17.06 15.28
C VAL A 135 -2.54 17.87 14.84
N GLU A 136 -1.46 17.79 15.59
CA GLU A 136 -0.15 18.32 15.19
C GLU A 136 0.64 17.21 14.49
N TRP A 137 0.83 17.35 13.19
CA TRP A 137 1.50 16.31 12.39
C TRP A 137 3.00 16.53 12.31
N TYR A 138 3.76 15.45 12.47
CA TYR A 138 5.21 15.41 12.33
C TYR A 138 5.62 14.44 11.24
N GLN A 139 6.54 14.85 10.39
CA GLN A 139 7.12 14.02 9.35
C GLN A 139 8.60 13.80 9.61
N ALA A 140 9.02 12.55 9.77
CA ALA A 140 10.41 12.13 9.91
C ALA A 140 10.57 10.69 9.44
N GLY A 141 11.78 10.23 9.16
CA GLY A 141 12.00 8.83 8.83
C GLY A 141 11.63 7.91 10.00
N ALA A 142 11.11 6.71 9.72
CA ALA A 142 10.60 5.81 10.75
C ALA A 142 11.64 5.44 11.81
N ASN A 143 12.82 4.95 11.36
CA ASN A 143 13.91 4.45 12.20
C ASN A 143 15.27 5.08 11.86
N SER A 144 15.29 6.00 10.91
CA SER A 144 16.48 6.76 10.48
C SER A 144 16.04 8.15 10.08
N PRO A 145 16.83 9.21 10.34
CA PRO A 145 16.50 10.58 9.95
C PRO A 145 16.55 10.80 8.43
N GLY A 146 16.19 12.01 7.98
CA GLY A 146 16.43 12.50 6.62
C GLY A 146 15.41 12.02 5.57
N ARG A 147 14.26 11.48 5.95
CA ARG A 147 13.22 11.07 4.98
C ARG A 147 12.41 12.26 4.50
N GLU A 148 12.32 12.41 3.18
CA GLU A 148 11.60 13.49 2.51
C GLU A 148 10.35 12.98 1.79
N GLU A 149 9.36 13.86 1.61
CA GLU A 149 8.20 13.63 0.75
C GLU A 149 8.64 13.52 -0.71
N LYS A 150 8.01 12.60 -1.45
CA LYS A 150 8.37 12.31 -2.85
C LYS A 150 7.33 12.80 -3.86
N VAL A 151 6.21 13.32 -3.39
CA VAL A 151 5.13 13.83 -4.24
C VAL A 151 4.73 15.23 -3.79
N GLU A 152 4.15 15.98 -4.70
CA GLU A 152 3.55 17.27 -4.40
C GLU A 152 2.30 17.10 -3.55
N LEU A 153 2.12 17.99 -2.57
CA LEU A 153 1.02 17.98 -1.63
C LEU A 153 0.26 19.31 -1.65
N SER A 154 -1.05 19.25 -1.57
CA SER A 154 -1.92 20.40 -1.35
C SER A 154 -2.66 20.20 -0.02
N LEU A 155 -1.95 20.39 1.09
CA LEU A 155 -2.50 20.13 2.42
C LEU A 155 -3.81 20.89 2.64
N PRO A 156 -4.83 20.26 3.27
CA PRO A 156 -6.08 20.93 3.60
C PRO A 156 -5.86 22.10 4.57
N ASP A 157 -6.77 23.08 4.53
CA ASP A 157 -6.72 24.24 5.42
C ASP A 157 -6.70 23.80 6.89
N GLY A 158 -5.86 24.48 7.68
CA GLY A 158 -5.70 24.22 9.10
C GLY A 158 -4.78 23.04 9.45
N VAL A 159 -4.41 22.19 8.48
CA VAL A 159 -3.48 21.08 8.72
C VAL A 159 -2.07 21.59 8.90
N ARG A 160 -1.46 21.28 10.05
CA ARG A 160 -0.09 21.66 10.40
C ARG A 160 0.85 20.46 10.30
N LEU A 161 1.80 20.49 9.38
CA LEU A 161 2.81 19.46 9.17
C LEU A 161 4.21 20.01 9.42
N THR A 162 4.86 19.54 10.49
CA THR A 162 6.24 19.86 10.84
C THR A 162 7.18 18.79 10.33
N ARG A 163 8.17 19.15 9.51
CA ARG A 163 9.21 18.23 9.05
C ARG A 163 10.39 18.24 10.01
N VAL A 164 10.84 17.05 10.40
CA VAL A 164 12.02 16.84 11.26
C VAL A 164 13.04 16.02 10.46
N SER A 165 14.19 16.63 10.15
CA SER A 165 15.20 16.05 9.26
C SER A 165 16.36 15.37 10.00
N ASP A 166 16.59 15.71 11.25
CA ASP A 166 17.75 15.30 12.06
C ASP A 166 17.48 14.14 13.02
N ARG A 167 16.20 13.76 13.21
CA ARG A 167 15.78 12.67 14.10
C ARG A 167 14.78 11.74 13.42
N SER A 168 14.69 10.49 13.91
CA SER A 168 13.68 9.52 13.47
C SER A 168 12.40 9.61 14.30
N LEU A 169 11.28 9.08 13.76
CA LEU A 169 10.03 8.94 14.53
C LEU A 169 10.22 8.04 15.76
N SER A 170 11.09 7.03 15.67
CA SER A 170 11.44 6.19 16.80
C SER A 170 12.09 6.99 17.94
N ASP A 171 12.99 7.92 17.61
CA ASP A 171 13.67 8.76 18.60
C ASP A 171 12.70 9.78 19.19
N LEU A 172 11.88 10.44 18.36
CA LEU A 172 10.87 11.41 18.78
C LEU A 172 9.84 10.77 19.73
N LEU A 173 9.37 9.56 19.40
CA LEU A 173 8.39 8.82 20.20
C LEU A 173 8.97 8.39 21.54
N ALA A 174 10.21 7.88 21.57
CA ALA A 174 10.90 7.48 22.79
C ALA A 174 11.15 8.67 23.73
N ALA A 175 11.52 9.82 23.18
CA ALA A 175 11.73 11.04 23.95
C ALA A 175 10.41 11.67 24.47
N GLY A 176 9.27 11.34 23.85
CA GLY A 176 7.98 11.97 24.14
C GLY A 176 7.79 13.32 23.42
N ASP A 177 8.56 13.58 22.38
CA ASP A 177 8.41 14.77 21.51
C ASP A 177 7.23 14.61 20.55
N ILE A 178 6.86 13.36 20.23
CA ILE A 178 5.56 12.98 19.66
C ILE A 178 4.85 11.97 20.57
N ASP A 179 3.53 11.98 20.53
CA ASP A 179 2.68 11.17 21.39
C ASP A 179 2.30 9.82 20.74
N CYS A 180 2.20 9.82 19.40
CA CYS A 180 1.85 8.67 18.60
C CYS A 180 2.65 8.65 17.30
N ALA A 181 2.90 7.45 16.77
CA ALA A 181 3.50 7.26 15.45
C ALA A 181 2.65 6.30 14.60
N LEU A 182 2.30 6.73 13.38
CA LEU A 182 1.60 5.95 12.36
C LEU A 182 2.63 5.37 11.39
N ILE A 183 3.17 4.19 11.70
CA ILE A 183 4.33 3.63 11.02
C ILE A 183 4.10 2.18 10.61
N ALA A 184 4.30 1.87 9.32
CA ALA A 184 4.14 0.52 8.80
C ALA A 184 5.15 -0.49 9.41
N ARG A 185 6.40 -0.08 9.62
CA ARG A 185 7.41 -0.88 10.33
C ARG A 185 7.44 -0.48 11.79
N PRO A 186 7.49 -1.44 12.73
CA PRO A 186 7.62 -1.11 14.13
C PRO A 186 8.80 -0.16 14.39
N PRO A 187 8.63 0.86 15.25
CA PRO A 187 9.73 1.73 15.62
C PRO A 187 10.80 0.95 16.40
N THR A 188 12.06 1.29 16.21
CA THR A 188 13.20 0.62 16.85
C THR A 188 13.09 0.66 18.38
N CYS A 189 12.60 1.74 18.96
CA CYS A 189 12.37 1.84 20.40
C CYS A 189 11.37 0.77 20.90
N PHE A 190 10.29 0.51 20.17
CA PHE A 190 9.35 -0.57 20.48
C PHE A 190 10.01 -1.94 20.37
N LEU A 191 10.75 -2.21 19.29
CA LEU A 191 11.43 -3.50 19.09
C LEU A 191 12.49 -3.79 20.16
N ARG A 192 13.09 -2.75 20.73
CA ARG A 192 14.06 -2.84 21.83
C ARG A 192 13.42 -2.93 23.21
N GLY A 193 12.07 -2.97 23.28
CA GLY A 193 11.36 -3.10 24.54
C GLY A 193 11.36 -1.83 25.41
N HIS A 194 11.34 -0.64 24.78
CA HIS A 194 11.22 0.61 25.54
C HIS A 194 9.94 0.57 26.40
N PRO A 195 10.03 0.80 27.74
CA PRO A 195 8.93 0.53 28.68
C PRO A 195 7.67 1.37 28.41
N ASP A 196 7.83 2.55 27.85
CA ASP A 196 6.71 3.47 27.61
C ASP A 196 6.11 3.36 26.19
N ILE A 197 6.72 2.61 25.27
CA ILE A 197 6.25 2.53 23.90
C ILE A 197 5.47 1.24 23.67
N VAL A 198 4.20 1.38 23.33
CA VAL A 198 3.27 0.27 23.12
C VAL A 198 2.45 0.45 21.84
N ARG A 199 1.79 -0.64 21.42
CA ARG A 199 0.71 -0.52 20.43
C ARG A 199 -0.54 0.04 21.13
N LEU A 200 -1.23 0.96 20.48
CA LEU A 200 -2.54 1.41 20.92
C LEU A 200 -3.55 0.26 20.95
N TYR A 201 -3.45 -0.64 19.97
CA TYR A 201 -4.31 -1.82 19.85
C TYR A 201 -3.47 -3.10 19.93
N PRO A 202 -3.27 -3.67 21.11
CA PRO A 202 -2.59 -4.95 21.26
C PRO A 202 -3.39 -6.12 20.65
N ASP A 203 -4.72 -5.99 20.59
CA ASP A 203 -5.71 -6.91 20.02
C ASP A 203 -6.02 -6.62 18.54
N PHE A 204 -5.06 -6.03 17.81
CA PHE A 204 -5.26 -5.50 16.45
C PHE A 204 -5.82 -6.54 15.47
N GLU A 205 -5.45 -7.81 15.56
CA GLU A 205 -5.96 -8.86 14.67
C GLU A 205 -7.48 -9.02 14.77
N THR A 206 -8.03 -9.01 15.97
CA THR A 206 -9.47 -9.07 16.21
C THR A 206 -10.19 -7.84 15.67
N ARG A 207 -9.60 -6.64 15.86
CA ARG A 207 -10.15 -5.38 15.35
C ARG A 207 -10.10 -5.32 13.82
N GLU A 208 -9.01 -5.77 13.22
CA GLU A 208 -8.82 -5.80 11.76
C GLU A 208 -9.81 -6.77 11.10
N LEU A 209 -10.06 -7.92 11.72
CA LEU A 209 -11.10 -8.86 11.26
C LEU A 209 -12.50 -8.23 11.34
N ALA A 210 -12.85 -7.62 12.48
CA ALA A 210 -14.14 -6.95 12.65
C ALA A 210 -14.33 -5.79 11.64
N TYR A 211 -13.28 -4.99 11.43
CA TYR A 211 -13.28 -3.91 10.44
C TYR A 211 -13.53 -4.46 9.03
N TYR A 212 -12.83 -5.52 8.64
CA TYR A 212 -13.05 -6.15 7.34
C TYR A 212 -14.48 -6.70 7.19
N GLN A 213 -15.00 -7.38 8.21
CA GLN A 213 -16.37 -7.92 8.20
C GLN A 213 -17.43 -6.82 8.07
N GLN A 214 -17.19 -5.66 8.68
CA GLN A 214 -18.10 -4.52 8.62
C GLN A 214 -18.02 -3.76 7.30
N THR A 215 -16.82 -3.59 6.74
CA THR A 215 -16.57 -2.65 5.64
C THR A 215 -16.23 -3.33 4.31
N GLY A 216 -15.77 -4.56 4.33
CA GLY A 216 -15.18 -5.23 3.17
C GLY A 216 -13.83 -4.65 2.75
N ILE A 217 -13.26 -3.72 3.53
CA ILE A 217 -12.00 -3.03 3.21
C ILE A 217 -10.81 -3.81 3.72
N TRP A 218 -9.98 -4.27 2.79
CA TRP A 218 -8.66 -4.79 3.09
C TRP A 218 -7.60 -3.88 2.46
N PRO A 219 -6.90 -3.04 3.24
CA PRO A 219 -6.05 -1.96 2.74
C PRO A 219 -4.97 -2.42 1.78
N ILE A 220 -4.94 -1.82 0.59
CA ILE A 220 -3.91 -2.03 -0.42
C ILE A 220 -2.76 -1.04 -0.16
N MET A 221 -1.55 -1.57 -0.08
CA MET A 221 -0.37 -0.73 0.13
C MET A 221 0.33 -0.38 -1.18
N HIS A 222 0.47 -1.37 -2.05
CA HIS A 222 1.21 -1.22 -3.30
C HIS A 222 0.47 -1.89 -4.46
N ILE A 223 0.58 -1.28 -5.63
CA ILE A 223 0.02 -1.79 -6.90
C ILE A 223 1.10 -1.74 -7.99
N ILE A 224 0.81 -2.37 -9.12
CA ILE A 224 1.61 -2.20 -10.34
C ILE A 224 1.17 -0.93 -11.06
N ALA A 225 2.12 -0.08 -11.40
CA ALA A 225 1.96 1.07 -12.28
C ALA A 225 2.77 0.88 -13.56
N MET A 226 2.32 1.47 -14.66
CA MET A 226 2.95 1.41 -15.96
C MET A 226 3.04 2.82 -16.56
N ARG A 227 4.08 3.10 -17.37
CA ARG A 227 4.13 4.32 -18.17
C ARG A 227 2.94 4.37 -19.12
N ARG A 228 2.22 5.48 -19.14
CA ARG A 228 1.02 5.66 -19.98
C ARG A 228 1.31 5.46 -21.46
N ARG A 229 2.44 5.96 -21.96
CA ARG A 229 2.84 5.81 -23.36
C ARG A 229 2.87 4.35 -23.84
N ILE A 230 3.24 3.41 -22.95
CA ILE A 230 3.28 1.97 -23.31
C ILE A 230 1.87 1.46 -23.60
N LEU A 231 0.89 1.88 -22.80
CA LEU A 231 -0.52 1.54 -23.02
C LEU A 231 -1.06 2.20 -24.29
N ASP A 232 -0.75 3.48 -24.51
CA ASP A 232 -1.28 4.25 -25.63
C ASP A 232 -0.75 3.70 -26.97
N GLU A 233 0.52 3.32 -27.02
CA GLU A 233 1.14 2.68 -28.18
C GLU A 233 0.72 1.21 -28.36
N ASN A 234 0.37 0.51 -27.27
CA ASN A 234 0.07 -0.92 -27.26
C ASN A 234 -1.13 -1.24 -26.35
N PRO A 235 -2.37 -0.95 -26.74
CA PRO A 235 -3.55 -1.08 -25.88
C PRO A 235 -3.77 -2.50 -25.30
N TRP A 236 -3.28 -3.53 -25.97
CA TRP A 236 -3.37 -4.94 -25.56
C TRP A 236 -2.44 -5.30 -24.38
N VAL A 237 -1.39 -4.48 -24.13
CA VAL A 237 -0.32 -4.80 -23.17
C VAL A 237 -0.85 -4.95 -21.74
N ALA A 238 -1.77 -4.09 -21.34
CA ALA A 238 -2.32 -4.08 -19.98
C ALA A 238 -3.04 -5.40 -19.65
N ARG A 239 -3.83 -5.93 -20.60
CA ARG A 239 -4.51 -7.22 -20.45
C ARG A 239 -3.52 -8.38 -20.34
N ASN A 240 -2.53 -8.43 -21.21
CA ASN A 240 -1.57 -9.54 -21.24
C ASN A 240 -0.67 -9.55 -20.02
N LEU A 241 -0.24 -8.38 -19.54
CA LEU A 241 0.45 -8.25 -18.26
C LEU A 241 -0.45 -8.68 -17.08
N TYR A 242 -1.68 -8.19 -17.03
CA TYR A 242 -2.63 -8.56 -15.97
C TYR A 242 -2.85 -10.08 -15.91
N ASN A 243 -3.07 -10.73 -17.05
CA ASN A 243 -3.26 -12.18 -17.13
C ASN A 243 -2.04 -12.95 -16.63
N ALA A 244 -0.82 -12.51 -16.98
CA ALA A 244 0.41 -13.14 -16.52
C ALA A 244 0.62 -12.98 -15.01
N PHE A 245 0.37 -11.79 -14.48
CA PHE A 245 0.39 -11.56 -13.03
C PHE A 245 -0.67 -12.40 -12.29
N LEU A 246 -1.88 -12.47 -12.82
CA LEU A 246 -2.98 -13.24 -12.23
C LEU A 246 -2.67 -14.74 -12.21
N GLU A 247 -2.19 -15.29 -13.32
CA GLU A 247 -1.79 -16.70 -13.40
C GLU A 247 -0.64 -17.00 -12.42
N SER A 248 0.38 -16.14 -12.36
CA SER A 248 1.48 -16.28 -11.40
C SER A 248 0.98 -16.26 -9.95
N LYS A 249 0.04 -15.36 -9.63
CA LYS A 249 -0.60 -15.28 -8.30
C LYS A 249 -1.39 -16.55 -8.01
N ASN A 250 -2.17 -17.07 -8.94
CA ASN A 250 -2.95 -18.28 -8.75
C ASN A 250 -2.06 -19.48 -8.41
N ARG A 251 -0.94 -19.67 -9.13
CA ARG A 251 0.06 -20.70 -8.81
C ARG A 251 0.69 -20.52 -7.43
N SER A 252 0.91 -19.29 -7.00
CA SER A 252 1.39 -19.00 -5.63
C SER A 252 0.37 -19.40 -4.59
N VAL A 253 -0.91 -19.09 -4.80
CA VAL A 253 -2.01 -19.49 -3.91
C VAL A 253 -2.16 -21.03 -3.86
N GLU A 254 -2.07 -21.71 -5.00
CA GLU A 254 -2.07 -23.18 -5.04
C GLU A 254 -0.92 -23.76 -4.20
N ARG A 255 0.29 -23.20 -4.32
CA ARG A 255 1.42 -23.63 -3.48
C ARG A 255 1.20 -23.36 -1.99
N LEU A 256 0.55 -22.24 -1.64
CA LEU A 256 0.22 -21.89 -0.27
C LEU A 256 -0.78 -22.88 0.36
N LEU A 257 -1.76 -23.30 -0.42
CA LEU A 257 -2.87 -24.16 0.04
C LEU A 257 -2.57 -25.67 -0.02
N ASP A 258 -1.43 -26.05 -0.64
CA ASP A 258 -1.03 -27.45 -0.80
C ASP A 258 -0.66 -28.08 0.57
N PRO A 259 -1.43 -29.07 1.07
CA PRO A 259 -1.14 -29.70 2.36
C PRO A 259 -0.09 -30.82 2.27
N ALA A 260 0.28 -31.23 1.05
CA ALA A 260 1.16 -32.39 0.86
C ALA A 260 2.64 -32.04 1.05
N VAL A 261 3.01 -30.78 0.83
CA VAL A 261 4.42 -30.32 0.88
C VAL A 261 4.51 -29.00 1.63
N SER A 262 5.34 -28.95 2.66
CA SER A 262 5.64 -27.70 3.38
C SER A 262 6.56 -26.80 2.54
N ARG A 263 5.97 -25.91 1.74
CA ARG A 263 6.72 -24.97 0.89
C ARG A 263 7.25 -23.76 1.66
N TYR A 264 6.67 -23.47 2.80
CA TYR A 264 7.09 -22.43 3.73
C TYR A 264 7.37 -23.08 5.10
N PRO A 265 8.41 -22.66 5.82
CA PRO A 265 8.79 -23.28 7.09
C PRO A 265 7.86 -22.83 8.25
N LEU A 266 6.55 -22.94 8.05
CA LEU A 266 5.51 -22.58 9.02
C LEU A 266 4.51 -23.73 9.16
N PRO A 267 4.19 -24.18 10.39
CA PRO A 267 3.16 -25.16 10.63
C PRO A 267 1.78 -24.56 10.33
N TRP A 268 0.86 -25.42 9.91
CA TRP A 268 -0.57 -25.09 9.65
C TRP A 268 -0.83 -24.01 8.59
N LEU A 269 0.17 -23.56 7.84
CA LEU A 269 0.00 -22.52 6.83
C LEU A 269 -1.09 -22.84 5.80
N PRO A 270 -1.23 -24.08 5.25
CA PRO A 270 -2.34 -24.41 4.35
C PRO A 270 -3.73 -24.31 5.01
N ALA A 271 -3.83 -24.65 6.30
CA ALA A 271 -5.10 -24.51 7.05
C ALA A 271 -5.46 -23.06 7.32
N TYR A 272 -4.44 -22.22 7.66
CA TYR A 272 -4.63 -20.78 7.77
C TYR A 272 -5.00 -20.15 6.43
N GLY A 273 -4.31 -20.53 5.35
CA GLY A 273 -4.60 -20.06 4.01
C GLY A 273 -6.04 -20.37 3.56
N ARG A 274 -6.55 -21.56 3.86
CA ARG A 274 -7.95 -21.91 3.58
C ARG A 274 -8.93 -21.02 4.34
N ARG A 275 -8.72 -20.82 5.65
CA ARG A 275 -9.55 -19.90 6.45
C ARG A 275 -9.56 -18.47 5.88
N MET A 276 -8.41 -18.01 5.38
CA MET A 276 -8.33 -16.69 4.74
C MET A 276 -9.04 -16.68 3.38
N ALA A 277 -8.91 -17.74 2.58
CA ALA A 277 -9.65 -17.87 1.34
C ALA A 277 -11.18 -17.81 1.59
N ASP A 278 -11.68 -18.54 2.58
CA ASP A 278 -13.10 -18.53 2.96
C ASP A 278 -13.54 -17.12 3.40
N LEU A 279 -12.71 -16.42 4.20
CA LEU A 279 -12.98 -15.06 4.66
C LEU A 279 -13.05 -14.05 3.51
N PHE A 280 -12.21 -14.21 2.49
CA PHE A 280 -12.11 -13.29 1.34
C PHE A 280 -12.87 -13.78 0.09
N GLY A 281 -13.87 -14.66 0.26
CA GLY A 281 -14.76 -15.07 -0.83
C GLY A 281 -14.12 -16.03 -1.84
N GLY A 282 -13.17 -16.85 -1.40
CA GLY A 282 -12.52 -17.89 -2.19
C GLY A 282 -11.13 -17.52 -2.73
N ASP A 283 -10.79 -16.24 -2.84
CA ASP A 283 -9.44 -15.79 -3.24
C ASP A 283 -8.77 -15.05 -2.08
N PRO A 284 -7.74 -15.63 -1.44
CA PRO A 284 -7.07 -15.00 -0.30
C PRO A 284 -6.28 -13.74 -0.68
N PHE A 285 -6.10 -13.45 -1.99
CA PHE A 285 -5.37 -12.27 -2.45
C PHE A 285 -5.94 -11.74 -3.77
N PRO A 286 -7.16 -11.16 -3.77
CA PRO A 286 -7.87 -10.83 -5.00
C PRO A 286 -7.20 -9.69 -5.78
N TYR A 287 -7.03 -9.91 -7.10
CA TYR A 287 -6.68 -8.90 -8.10
C TYR A 287 -7.95 -8.40 -8.80
N GLY A 288 -7.79 -7.33 -9.56
CA GLY A 288 -8.84 -6.78 -10.41
C GLY A 288 -9.57 -5.60 -9.80
N THR A 289 -10.17 -4.79 -10.66
CA THR A 289 -10.86 -3.56 -10.29
C THR A 289 -12.11 -3.88 -9.45
N GLU A 290 -12.95 -4.81 -9.90
CA GLU A 290 -14.23 -5.10 -9.23
C GLU A 290 -14.02 -5.64 -7.81
N ALA A 291 -13.15 -6.62 -7.62
CA ALA A 291 -12.85 -7.20 -6.32
C ALA A 291 -12.23 -6.18 -5.33
N ASN A 292 -11.68 -5.10 -5.84
CA ASN A 292 -10.99 -4.07 -5.06
C ASN A 292 -11.64 -2.70 -5.12
N ARG A 293 -12.80 -2.57 -5.75
CA ARG A 293 -13.48 -1.29 -6.01
C ARG A 293 -13.69 -0.48 -4.75
N ALA A 294 -14.21 -1.08 -3.70
CA ALA A 294 -14.43 -0.41 -2.41
C ALA A 294 -13.11 0.06 -1.77
N THR A 295 -12.10 -0.82 -1.73
CA THR A 295 -10.79 -0.53 -1.11
C THR A 295 -10.03 0.56 -1.86
N VAL A 296 -10.02 0.51 -3.20
CA VAL A 296 -9.34 1.53 -4.02
C VAL A 296 -10.11 2.85 -3.96
N GLY A 297 -11.44 2.82 -4.04
CA GLY A 297 -12.28 4.01 -3.92
C GLY A 297 -12.09 4.72 -2.58
N GLN A 298 -12.05 3.96 -1.49
CA GLN A 298 -11.77 4.52 -0.15
C GLN A 298 -10.40 5.20 -0.10
N LEU A 299 -9.35 4.55 -0.63
CA LEU A 299 -8.03 5.17 -0.65
C LEU A 299 -8.01 6.46 -1.47
N LEU A 300 -8.60 6.47 -2.67
CA LEU A 300 -8.64 7.66 -3.53
C LEU A 300 -9.38 8.81 -2.84
N SER A 301 -10.49 8.52 -2.16
CA SER A 301 -11.21 9.48 -1.33
C SER A 301 -10.34 10.02 -0.20
N TYR A 302 -9.69 9.15 0.55
CA TYR A 302 -8.79 9.54 1.64
C TYR A 302 -7.58 10.34 1.12
N ALA A 303 -7.01 9.96 -0.01
CA ALA A 303 -5.89 10.68 -0.62
C ALA A 303 -6.31 12.10 -1.04
N HIS A 304 -7.52 12.27 -1.58
CA HIS A 304 -8.06 13.58 -1.93
C HIS A 304 -8.35 14.42 -0.69
N GLN A 305 -9.04 13.89 0.32
CA GLN A 305 -9.30 14.57 1.60
C GLN A 305 -8.03 15.04 2.30
N GLN A 306 -6.92 14.34 2.09
CA GLN A 306 -5.62 14.62 2.71
C GLN A 306 -4.71 15.49 1.83
N GLY A 307 -5.18 15.96 0.68
CA GLY A 307 -4.41 16.81 -0.23
C GLY A 307 -3.24 16.11 -0.92
N ILE A 308 -3.35 14.79 -1.10
CA ILE A 308 -2.37 13.96 -1.81
C ILE A 308 -2.80 13.78 -3.27
N ALA A 309 -4.07 13.45 -3.51
CA ALA A 309 -4.64 13.39 -4.85
C ALA A 309 -5.16 14.78 -5.25
N HIS A 310 -4.84 15.21 -6.46
CA HIS A 310 -5.14 16.57 -6.97
C HIS A 310 -6.61 16.74 -7.39
N ARG A 311 -7.31 15.63 -7.64
CA ARG A 311 -8.75 15.57 -7.87
C ARG A 311 -9.34 14.32 -7.27
N LEU A 312 -10.66 14.35 -6.99
CA LEU A 312 -11.37 13.13 -6.63
C LEU A 312 -11.42 12.22 -7.86
N ALA A 313 -11.00 10.97 -7.69
CA ALA A 313 -10.97 9.96 -8.74
C ALA A 313 -11.67 8.67 -8.27
N THR A 314 -12.14 7.90 -9.21
CA THR A 314 -12.73 6.57 -9.02
C THR A 314 -11.76 5.47 -9.47
N PRO A 315 -11.96 4.21 -9.10
CA PRO A 315 -11.16 3.11 -9.63
C PRO A 315 -11.13 3.04 -11.16
N ASP A 316 -12.21 3.41 -11.83
CA ASP A 316 -12.30 3.39 -13.30
C ASP A 316 -11.50 4.52 -13.97
N ASP A 317 -11.24 5.61 -13.25
CA ASP A 317 -10.38 6.71 -13.72
C ASP A 317 -8.88 6.35 -13.71
N VAL A 318 -8.49 5.40 -12.85
CA VAL A 318 -7.07 5.13 -12.58
C VAL A 318 -6.58 3.79 -13.13
N PHE A 319 -7.50 2.88 -13.44
CA PHE A 319 -7.20 1.61 -14.11
C PHE A 319 -7.79 1.59 -15.52
N PRO A 320 -7.08 1.03 -16.53
CA PRO A 320 -7.59 0.94 -17.87
C PRO A 320 -8.91 0.14 -17.94
N THR A 321 -9.89 0.66 -18.64
CA THR A 321 -11.14 -0.03 -18.90
C THR A 321 -10.92 -1.23 -19.84
N GLY A 322 -11.66 -2.34 -19.64
CA GLY A 322 -11.60 -3.50 -20.51
C GLY A 322 -10.50 -4.53 -20.25
N ILE A 323 -9.61 -4.32 -19.25
CA ILE A 323 -8.63 -5.35 -18.85
C ILE A 323 -9.34 -6.64 -18.38
N MET A 324 -10.50 -6.49 -17.75
CA MET A 324 -11.21 -7.57 -17.04
C MET A 324 -12.35 -8.21 -17.84
N THR A 325 -12.65 -7.79 -19.06
CA THR A 325 -13.67 -8.46 -19.85
C THR A 325 -13.16 -9.85 -20.23
N LYS A 326 -13.61 -10.90 -19.54
CA LYS A 326 -13.54 -12.26 -20.05
C LYS A 326 -14.28 -12.24 -21.39
N VAL A 327 -13.54 -12.28 -22.47
CA VAL A 327 -14.13 -12.69 -23.76
C VAL A 327 -14.39 -14.17 -23.59
N VAL A 328 -15.64 -14.54 -23.30
CA VAL A 328 -16.11 -15.92 -23.41
C VAL A 328 -16.18 -16.17 -24.90
N VAL A 329 -15.17 -16.88 -25.42
CA VAL A 329 -15.18 -17.42 -26.79
C VAL A 329 -15.95 -18.72 -26.77
#